data_63f50b90440d43be16dabb21b928b77f
#
_entry.id   63f50b90440d43be16dabb21b928b77f
#
_cell.length_a   1.000
_cell.length_b   1.000
_cell.length_c   1.000
_cell.angle_alpha   90.00
_cell.angle_beta   90.00
_cell.angle_gamma   90.00
#
_symmetry.space_group_name_H-M   'P 1'
#
loop_
_entity.id
_entity.type
_entity.pdbx_description
1 polymer ?
#
loop_
_entity_poly.entity_id
_entity_poly.type
_entity_poly.pdbx_seq_one_letter_code
_entity_poly.pdbx_strand_id
1 'polypeptide(L)'
;MIKDNQNTLNKLHIVIDAALIVAAYFLAYPLRFYVLTRLKPFALAEGELFLPFETYAQNIFPLVPGYLIIYNMCGLYRPKRGHSSLRVFSNLLEANILGIFYFAFILYARKQLDISRWFYVTFGALNLIFGSAFRFTAIRILKAIRKHGHNLKHVLMVGYSRAAEGYIRRLKAFPEWGYQIHGILDDDMAVGTRYKGVEVIGSELDLEEYIENNDFDEIVISLSIDEYEKLERIVSICEKSGIHTKFVPDYGNMVSTVPYIEDLYGLPVINIRNVPLTNTFNIVIKRAMDIVGSICALIIFAIPMLVVAIAIKCGSKGPVIYKQLRVGKHGKEFNMYKFRSMYVEDKEKEKSEWTHRGDSRVTKVGRFIRKTSLDELPQLFNVLAGQMSLVGPRPERPQFVEKFREEVPRYMVKHQVRPGMTGWAQINGYRGDTSIKRRIDHDLYYIENWTLGLDIKILFMTIFKGFINKNAY
;
A
#
# COMPACT_ATOMS: atom_id res chain seq x y z
N MET A 1 4.59 20.46 28.43
CA MET A 1 4.17 19.34 29.30
C MET A 1 3.95 18.01 28.59
N ILE A 2 3.05 17.88 27.61
CA ILE A 2 2.88 16.60 26.86
C ILE A 2 4.04 16.35 25.89
N LYS A 3 4.63 17.41 25.37
CA LYS A 3 5.73 17.48 24.41
C LYS A 3 7.04 16.92 25.00
N ASP A 4 7.35 17.29 26.22
CA ASP A 4 8.62 16.96 26.91
C ASP A 4 8.58 15.57 27.56
N ASN A 5 7.39 14.98 27.71
CA ASN A 5 7.17 13.71 28.39
C ASN A 5 6.72 12.56 27.47
N GLN A 6 7.30 12.48 26.28
CA GLN A 6 6.97 11.40 25.31
C GLN A 6 7.17 10.00 25.95
N ASN A 7 8.22 9.83 26.75
CA ASN A 7 8.49 8.58 27.46
C ASN A 7 7.40 8.26 28.51
N THR A 8 6.89 9.28 29.19
CA THR A 8 5.80 9.12 30.17
C THR A 8 4.49 8.77 29.46
N LEU A 9 4.23 9.39 28.31
CA LEU A 9 3.04 9.08 27.49
C LEU A 9 3.09 7.66 26.95
N ASN A 10 4.28 7.19 26.51
CA ASN A 10 4.46 5.81 26.07
C ASN A 10 4.28 4.81 27.20
N LYS A 11 4.79 5.11 28.41
CA LYS A 11 4.56 4.28 29.62
C LYS A 11 3.06 4.22 29.96
N LEU A 12 2.36 5.35 29.87
CA LEU A 12 0.91 5.39 30.09
C LEU A 12 0.15 4.55 29.08
N HIS A 13 0.53 4.60 27.79
CA HIS A 13 -0.07 3.74 26.76
C HIS A 13 0.14 2.26 27.06
N ILE A 14 1.32 1.85 27.51
CA ILE A 14 1.62 0.46 27.88
C ILE A 14 0.72 0.00 29.03
N VAL A 15 0.55 0.85 30.06
CA VAL A 15 -0.33 0.52 31.21
C VAL A 15 -1.79 0.41 30.79
N ILE A 16 -2.26 1.34 29.96
CA ILE A 16 -3.64 1.29 29.43
C ILE A 16 -3.86 0.05 28.57
N ASP A 17 -2.92 -0.27 27.67
CA ASP A 17 -3.02 -1.47 26.85
C ASP A 17 -3.05 -2.74 27.68
N ALA A 18 -2.21 -2.83 28.72
CA ALA A 18 -2.25 -3.95 29.67
C ALA A 18 -3.65 -4.08 30.32
N ALA A 19 -4.21 -2.96 30.79
CA ALA A 19 -5.55 -2.95 31.37
C ALA A 19 -6.65 -3.35 30.38
N LEU A 20 -6.55 -2.90 29.12
CA LEU A 20 -7.51 -3.23 28.06
C LEU A 20 -7.42 -4.70 27.65
N ILE A 21 -6.21 -5.28 27.58
CA ILE A 21 -5.98 -6.70 27.30
C ILE A 21 -6.62 -7.54 28.41
N VAL A 22 -6.37 -7.16 29.69
CA VAL A 22 -6.97 -7.82 30.86
C VAL A 22 -8.50 -7.73 30.83
N ALA A 23 -9.04 -6.55 30.56
CA ALA A 23 -10.49 -6.33 30.46
C ALA A 23 -11.11 -7.14 29.31
N ALA A 24 -10.50 -7.16 28.15
CA ALA A 24 -10.94 -7.95 26.98
C ALA A 24 -10.92 -9.46 27.31
N TYR A 25 -9.88 -9.91 28.01
CA TYR A 25 -9.72 -11.30 28.38
C TYR A 25 -10.81 -11.76 29.35
N PHE A 26 -11.01 -11.00 30.42
CA PHE A 26 -12.04 -11.34 31.41
C PHE A 26 -13.45 -11.20 30.86
N LEU A 27 -13.72 -10.23 29.98
CA LEU A 27 -15.01 -10.07 29.33
C LEU A 27 -15.29 -11.15 28.28
N ALA A 28 -14.26 -11.70 27.67
CA ALA A 28 -14.41 -12.77 26.68
C ALA A 28 -15.04 -14.04 27.30
N TYR A 29 -14.76 -14.32 28.57
CA TYR A 29 -15.29 -15.51 29.24
C TYR A 29 -16.84 -15.45 29.39
N PRO A 30 -17.45 -14.46 30.05
CA PRO A 30 -18.91 -14.42 30.13
C PRO A 30 -19.56 -14.24 28.77
N LEU A 31 -18.97 -13.47 27.85
CA LEU A 31 -19.51 -13.31 26.53
C LEU A 31 -19.54 -14.65 25.77
N ARG A 32 -18.47 -15.45 25.85
CA ARG A 32 -18.40 -16.77 25.20
C ARG A 32 -19.41 -17.74 25.82
N PHE A 33 -19.44 -17.88 27.13
CA PHE A 33 -20.15 -18.98 27.79
C PHE A 33 -21.60 -18.66 28.20
N TYR A 34 -21.96 -17.40 28.45
CA TYR A 34 -23.32 -17.03 28.84
C TYR A 34 -24.13 -16.36 27.73
N VAL A 35 -23.47 -15.76 26.74
CA VAL A 35 -24.14 -15.04 25.64
C VAL A 35 -24.08 -15.82 24.33
N LEU A 36 -22.87 -16.06 23.81
CA LEU A 36 -22.68 -16.65 22.49
C LEU A 36 -23.16 -18.10 22.40
N THR A 37 -23.09 -18.88 23.48
CA THR A 37 -23.61 -20.26 23.50
C THR A 37 -25.09 -20.36 23.20
N ARG A 38 -25.85 -19.28 23.39
CA ARG A 38 -27.30 -19.22 23.06
C ARG A 38 -27.55 -19.13 21.54
N LEU A 39 -26.54 -18.80 20.77
CA LEU A 39 -26.62 -18.70 19.31
C LEU A 39 -26.18 -20.02 18.68
N LYS A 40 -27.03 -20.63 17.82
CA LYS A 40 -26.77 -21.94 17.20
C LYS A 40 -25.35 -22.16 16.63
N PRO A 41 -24.73 -21.18 15.88
CA PRO A 41 -23.40 -21.38 15.32
C PRO A 41 -22.29 -21.48 16.38
N PHE A 42 -22.54 -21.01 17.61
CA PHE A 42 -21.59 -20.92 18.70
C PHE A 42 -21.94 -21.79 19.88
N ALA A 43 -22.94 -22.68 19.74
CA ALA A 43 -23.29 -23.64 20.77
C ALA A 43 -22.07 -24.51 21.14
N LEU A 44 -22.02 -24.99 22.39
CA LEU A 44 -21.00 -25.96 22.80
C LEU A 44 -21.16 -27.23 21.98
N ALA A 45 -20.05 -27.74 21.43
CA ALA A 45 -20.06 -29.03 20.77
C ALA A 45 -20.31 -30.15 21.79
N GLU A 46 -20.90 -31.26 21.35
CA GLU A 46 -21.04 -32.46 22.22
C GLU A 46 -19.65 -32.88 22.72
N GLY A 47 -19.47 -32.83 24.06
CA GLY A 47 -18.21 -33.16 24.71
C GLY A 47 -17.30 -31.95 25.03
N GLU A 48 -17.64 -30.73 24.67
CA GLU A 48 -16.92 -29.52 25.07
C GLU A 48 -17.17 -29.22 26.57
N LEU A 49 -16.11 -29.37 27.39
CA LEU A 49 -16.18 -29.13 28.82
C LEU A 49 -16.30 -27.64 29.12
N PHE A 50 -17.24 -27.30 30.00
CA PHE A 50 -17.33 -25.95 30.59
C PHE A 50 -16.26 -25.82 31.69
N LEU A 51 -15.06 -25.42 31.31
CA LEU A 51 -13.95 -25.25 32.26
C LEU A 51 -14.20 -24.06 33.19
N PRO A 52 -13.82 -24.17 34.47
CA PRO A 52 -14.00 -23.11 35.44
C PRO A 52 -13.16 -21.88 35.06
N PHE A 53 -13.65 -20.69 35.46
CA PHE A 53 -13.00 -19.41 35.20
C PHE A 53 -11.53 -19.36 35.66
N GLU A 54 -11.20 -20.03 36.75
CA GLU A 54 -9.84 -20.09 37.30
C GLU A 54 -8.82 -20.66 36.31
N THR A 55 -9.21 -21.65 35.50
CA THR A 55 -8.36 -22.25 34.47
C THR A 55 -8.01 -21.23 33.36
N TYR A 56 -8.96 -20.37 33.02
CA TYR A 56 -8.71 -19.28 32.08
C TYR A 56 -7.84 -18.19 32.72
N ALA A 57 -8.15 -17.78 33.96
CA ALA A 57 -7.49 -16.68 34.66
C ALA A 57 -5.96 -16.87 34.79
N GLN A 58 -5.50 -18.08 34.99
CA GLN A 58 -4.07 -18.39 35.12
C GLN A 58 -3.24 -18.08 33.88
N ASN A 59 -3.86 -18.01 32.71
CA ASN A 59 -3.16 -17.76 31.45
C ASN A 59 -2.91 -16.26 31.19
N ILE A 60 -3.47 -15.37 31.98
CA ILE A 60 -3.31 -13.92 31.82
C ILE A 60 -1.87 -13.47 32.14
N PHE A 61 -1.21 -14.14 33.08
CA PHE A 61 0.16 -13.77 33.51
C PHE A 61 1.18 -13.83 32.36
N PRO A 62 1.28 -14.91 31.57
CA PRO A 62 2.17 -14.92 30.42
C PRO A 62 1.60 -14.16 29.22
N LEU A 63 0.26 -14.05 29.11
CA LEU A 63 -0.40 -13.44 27.97
C LEU A 63 -0.12 -11.94 27.86
N VAL A 64 -0.32 -11.18 28.93
CA VAL A 64 -0.21 -9.72 28.93
C VAL A 64 1.19 -9.25 28.55
N PRO A 65 2.30 -9.71 29.18
CA PRO A 65 3.64 -9.29 28.77
C PRO A 65 3.95 -9.60 27.29
N GLY A 66 3.55 -10.79 26.82
CA GLY A 66 3.76 -11.16 25.43
C GLY A 66 3.03 -10.28 24.44
N TYR A 67 1.76 -9.93 24.71
CA TYR A 67 1.02 -8.98 23.88
C TYR A 67 1.67 -7.59 23.86
N LEU A 68 2.16 -7.09 25.00
CA LEU A 68 2.85 -5.81 25.08
C LEU A 68 4.16 -5.81 24.26
N ILE A 69 4.91 -6.91 24.28
CA ILE A 69 6.10 -7.10 23.43
C ILE A 69 5.70 -7.08 21.94
N ILE A 70 4.67 -7.83 21.57
CA ILE A 70 4.16 -7.86 20.19
C ILE A 70 3.69 -6.47 19.74
N TYR A 71 2.97 -5.73 20.62
CA TYR A 71 2.55 -4.35 20.34
C TYR A 71 3.74 -3.42 20.07
N ASN A 72 4.82 -3.58 20.85
CA ASN A 72 6.04 -2.81 20.63
C ASN A 72 6.72 -3.19 19.30
N MET A 73 6.80 -4.49 18.96
CA MET A 73 7.35 -4.98 17.70
C MET A 73 6.56 -4.47 16.50
N CYS A 74 5.23 -4.42 16.57
CA CYS A 74 4.34 -3.85 15.55
C CYS A 74 4.35 -2.31 15.53
N GLY A 75 5.20 -1.65 16.34
CA GLY A 75 5.41 -0.20 16.33
C GLY A 75 4.24 0.61 16.86
N LEU A 76 3.37 0.03 17.73
CA LEU A 76 2.21 0.71 18.29
C LEU A 76 2.60 1.79 19.32
N TYR A 77 3.80 1.74 19.90
CA TYR A 77 4.32 2.72 20.85
C TYR A 77 5.24 3.78 20.23
N ARG A 78 5.48 3.72 18.92
CA ARG A 78 6.29 4.73 18.24
C ARG A 78 5.47 6.00 17.99
N PRO A 79 5.92 7.18 18.46
CA PRO A 79 5.19 8.43 18.26
C PRO A 79 5.20 8.84 16.79
N LYS A 80 4.02 9.09 16.22
CA LYS A 80 3.89 9.43 14.80
C LYS A 80 2.78 10.47 14.60
N ARG A 81 3.14 11.77 14.50
CA ARG A 81 2.17 12.87 14.38
C ARG A 81 1.37 12.89 13.07
N GLY A 82 1.92 12.39 11.96
CA GLY A 82 1.31 12.44 10.62
C GLY A 82 0.71 11.13 10.11
N HIS A 83 0.55 10.09 10.97
CA HIS A 83 0.05 8.80 10.50
C HIS A 83 -1.47 8.77 10.30
N SER A 84 -1.90 8.09 9.24
CA SER A 84 -3.31 7.81 9.01
C SER A 84 -3.85 6.84 10.06
N SER A 85 -5.09 7.04 10.50
CA SER A 85 -5.80 6.13 11.41
C SER A 85 -5.86 4.69 10.88
N LEU A 86 -5.86 4.54 9.55
CA LEU A 86 -5.86 3.23 8.89
C LEU A 86 -4.56 2.44 9.18
N ARG A 87 -3.41 3.09 9.18
CA ARG A 87 -2.12 2.44 9.50
C ARG A 87 -2.06 1.98 10.96
N VAL A 88 -2.58 2.81 11.87
CA VAL A 88 -2.67 2.43 13.29
C VAL A 88 -3.56 1.21 13.47
N PHE A 89 -4.69 1.16 12.79
CA PHE A 89 -5.59 -0.01 12.79
C PHE A 89 -4.93 -1.25 12.19
N SER A 90 -4.23 -1.11 11.06
CA SER A 90 -3.50 -2.21 10.41
C SER A 90 -2.44 -2.82 11.35
N ASN A 91 -1.63 -1.98 12.00
CA ASN A 91 -0.62 -2.45 12.96
C ASN A 91 -1.27 -3.15 14.17
N LEU A 92 -2.41 -2.65 14.65
CA LEU A 92 -3.14 -3.27 15.76
C LEU A 92 -3.74 -4.62 15.35
N LEU A 93 -4.28 -4.72 14.13
CA LEU A 93 -4.80 -5.96 13.58
C LEU A 93 -3.70 -7.02 13.44
N GLU A 94 -2.55 -6.63 12.87
CA GLU A 94 -1.37 -7.49 12.76
C GLU A 94 -0.90 -7.99 14.14
N ALA A 95 -0.80 -7.07 15.11
CA ALA A 95 -0.41 -7.41 16.48
C ALA A 95 -1.42 -8.35 17.17
N ASN A 96 -2.72 -8.20 16.90
CA ASN A 96 -3.74 -9.12 17.42
C ASN A 96 -3.65 -10.51 16.79
N ILE A 97 -3.40 -10.59 15.47
CA ILE A 97 -3.20 -11.90 14.79
C ILE A 97 -1.99 -12.62 15.41
N LEU A 98 -0.85 -11.93 15.52
CA LEU A 98 0.35 -12.50 16.15
C LEU A 98 0.10 -12.87 17.61
N GLY A 99 -0.65 -12.05 18.34
CA GLY A 99 -1.02 -12.30 19.73
C GLY A 99 -1.90 -13.54 19.91
N ILE A 100 -2.83 -13.81 18.98
CA ILE A 100 -3.64 -15.04 18.99
C ILE A 100 -2.75 -16.28 18.78
N PHE A 101 -1.80 -16.23 17.84
CA PHE A 101 -0.83 -17.31 17.65
C PHE A 101 0.04 -17.51 18.88
N TYR A 102 0.52 -16.43 19.49
CA TYR A 102 1.26 -16.48 20.75
C TYR A 102 0.43 -17.10 21.89
N PHE A 103 -0.84 -16.75 22.01
CA PHE A 103 -1.75 -17.33 22.98
C PHE A 103 -1.95 -18.85 22.75
N ALA A 104 -2.18 -19.25 21.51
CA ALA A 104 -2.28 -20.66 21.14
C ALA A 104 -0.99 -21.44 21.52
N PHE A 105 0.19 -20.81 21.29
CA PHE A 105 1.49 -21.39 21.69
C PHE A 105 1.59 -21.55 23.21
N ILE A 106 1.19 -20.55 24.02
CA ILE A 106 1.17 -20.67 25.49
C ILE A 106 0.35 -21.88 25.93
N LEU A 107 -0.85 -22.03 25.36
CA LEU A 107 -1.75 -23.12 25.76
C LEU A 107 -1.21 -24.48 25.35
N TYR A 108 -0.60 -24.57 24.17
CA TYR A 108 0.10 -25.79 23.75
C TYR A 108 1.24 -26.14 24.71
N ALA A 109 2.08 -25.17 25.05
CA ALA A 109 3.20 -25.36 25.98
C ALA A 109 2.75 -25.79 27.40
N ARG A 110 1.59 -25.27 27.84
CA ARG A 110 0.98 -25.63 29.14
C ARG A 110 0.12 -26.89 29.09
N LYS A 111 0.00 -27.55 27.93
CA LYS A 111 -0.87 -28.72 27.69
C LYS A 111 -2.35 -28.45 28.01
N GLN A 112 -2.80 -27.22 27.86
CA GLN A 112 -4.19 -26.80 28.12
C GLN A 112 -4.97 -26.72 26.80
N LEU A 113 -5.15 -27.86 26.14
CA LEU A 113 -5.80 -27.93 24.82
C LEU A 113 -7.33 -27.88 24.86
N ASP A 114 -7.92 -28.02 26.06
CA ASP A 114 -9.37 -28.07 26.29
C ASP A 114 -10.02 -26.70 26.35
N ILE A 115 -9.23 -25.64 26.18
CA ILE A 115 -9.76 -24.25 26.14
C ILE A 115 -10.52 -24.02 24.83
N SER A 116 -11.75 -23.48 24.94
CA SER A 116 -12.64 -23.24 23.80
C SER A 116 -12.02 -22.36 22.71
N ARG A 117 -12.03 -22.85 21.47
CA ARG A 117 -11.49 -22.11 20.29
C ARG A 117 -12.21 -20.78 20.09
N TRP A 118 -13.51 -20.74 20.36
CA TRP A 118 -14.30 -19.51 20.27
C TRP A 118 -13.95 -18.48 21.33
N PHE A 119 -13.34 -18.90 22.45
CA PHE A 119 -12.81 -17.97 23.44
C PHE A 119 -11.67 -17.12 22.84
N TYR A 120 -10.75 -17.72 22.06
CA TYR A 120 -9.66 -16.98 21.41
C TYR A 120 -10.19 -15.95 20.43
N VAL A 121 -11.19 -16.34 19.63
CA VAL A 121 -11.81 -15.45 18.64
C VAL A 121 -12.52 -14.30 19.35
N THR A 122 -13.26 -14.59 20.40
CA THR A 122 -13.98 -13.58 21.20
C THR A 122 -13.02 -12.61 21.89
N PHE A 123 -11.96 -13.15 22.51
CA PHE A 123 -10.91 -12.34 23.12
C PHE A 123 -10.20 -11.45 22.07
N GLY A 124 -9.78 -12.01 20.95
CA GLY A 124 -9.12 -11.24 19.88
C GLY A 124 -10.01 -10.13 19.32
N ALA A 125 -11.31 -10.42 19.12
CA ALA A 125 -12.27 -9.43 18.66
C ALA A 125 -12.46 -8.30 19.70
N LEU A 126 -12.63 -8.62 20.97
CA LEU A 126 -12.77 -7.61 22.05
C LEU A 126 -11.50 -6.78 22.19
N ASN A 127 -10.33 -7.42 22.18
CA ASN A 127 -9.05 -6.73 22.28
C ASN A 127 -8.82 -5.77 21.09
N LEU A 128 -9.20 -6.19 19.87
CA LEU A 128 -9.15 -5.33 18.70
C LEU A 128 -10.12 -4.15 18.82
N ILE A 129 -11.36 -4.37 19.32
CA ILE A 129 -12.36 -3.33 19.51
C ILE A 129 -11.88 -2.33 20.57
N PHE A 130 -11.47 -2.79 21.75
CA PHE A 130 -11.02 -1.92 22.84
C PHE A 130 -9.76 -1.14 22.47
N GLY A 131 -8.77 -1.83 21.90
CA GLY A 131 -7.54 -1.20 21.43
C GLY A 131 -7.77 -0.17 20.33
N SER A 132 -8.70 -0.44 19.39
CA SER A 132 -9.08 0.51 18.34
C SER A 132 -9.83 1.70 18.92
N ALA A 133 -10.82 1.47 19.77
CA ALA A 133 -11.60 2.52 20.42
C ALA A 133 -10.69 3.48 21.21
N PHE A 134 -9.80 2.94 22.04
CA PHE A 134 -8.83 3.74 22.79
C PHE A 134 -7.96 4.59 21.86
N ARG A 135 -7.32 3.99 20.84
CA ARG A 135 -6.41 4.69 19.96
C ARG A 135 -7.10 5.75 19.11
N PHE A 136 -8.28 5.45 18.58
CA PHE A 136 -9.04 6.45 17.81
C PHE A 136 -9.51 7.60 18.67
N THR A 137 -9.93 7.34 19.90
CA THR A 137 -10.30 8.38 20.87
C THR A 137 -9.09 9.23 21.24
N ALA A 138 -7.96 8.61 21.58
CA ALA A 138 -6.73 9.32 21.93
C ALA A 138 -6.23 10.19 20.73
N ILE A 139 -6.24 9.66 19.50
CA ILE A 139 -5.88 10.43 18.30
C ILE A 139 -6.83 11.61 18.11
N ARG A 140 -8.14 11.44 18.27
CA ARG A 140 -9.13 12.52 18.14
C ARG A 140 -8.92 13.62 19.17
N ILE A 141 -8.71 13.25 20.43
CA ILE A 141 -8.44 14.19 21.53
C ILE A 141 -7.15 14.97 21.24
N LEU A 142 -6.05 14.29 20.89
CA LEU A 142 -4.78 14.95 20.57
C LEU A 142 -4.89 15.88 19.36
N LYS A 143 -5.63 15.51 18.33
CA LYS A 143 -5.89 16.37 17.16
C LYS A 143 -6.70 17.61 17.55
N ALA A 144 -7.72 17.46 18.39
CA ALA A 144 -8.52 18.58 18.89
C ALA A 144 -7.67 19.55 19.73
N ILE A 145 -6.86 19.05 20.67
CA ILE A 145 -5.96 19.85 21.49
C ILE A 145 -4.98 20.65 20.62
N ARG A 146 -4.38 20.03 19.60
CA ARG A 146 -3.46 20.69 18.68
C ARG A 146 -4.14 21.74 17.81
N LYS A 147 -5.37 21.48 17.35
CA LYS A 147 -6.14 22.45 16.56
C LYS A 147 -6.46 23.73 17.37
N HIS A 148 -6.54 23.63 18.70
CA HIS A 148 -6.75 24.77 19.58
C HIS A 148 -5.43 25.45 20.04
N GLY A 149 -4.31 25.15 19.36
CA GLY A 149 -3.03 25.82 19.62
C GLY A 149 -2.21 25.25 20.78
N HIS A 150 -2.61 24.11 21.35
CA HIS A 150 -1.87 23.48 22.44
C HIS A 150 -1.05 22.30 21.95
N ASN A 151 0.05 21.98 22.63
CA ASN A 151 0.95 20.88 22.28
C ASN A 151 1.52 21.00 20.84
N LEU A 152 1.84 22.25 20.46
CA LEU A 152 2.48 22.53 19.17
C LEU A 152 3.98 22.25 19.25
N LYS A 153 4.55 21.84 18.13
CA LYS A 153 6.00 21.85 17.88
C LYS A 153 6.39 23.12 17.15
N HIS A 154 7.34 23.83 17.73
CA HIS A 154 7.91 25.05 17.15
C HIS A 154 9.02 24.71 16.17
N VAL A 155 8.84 25.12 14.92
CA VAL A 155 9.73 24.78 13.81
C VAL A 155 10.39 26.05 13.27
N LEU A 156 11.72 26.04 13.16
CA LEU A 156 12.48 27.01 12.39
C LEU A 156 12.83 26.38 11.03
N MET A 157 12.64 27.12 9.95
CA MET A 157 13.05 26.66 8.62
C MET A 157 14.31 27.40 8.19
N VAL A 158 15.24 26.66 7.57
CA VAL A 158 16.49 27.18 7.02
C VAL A 158 16.55 26.85 5.54
N GLY A 159 16.59 27.88 4.72
CA GLY A 159 16.50 27.81 3.27
C GLY A 159 15.06 27.81 2.75
N TYR A 160 14.88 28.47 1.59
CA TYR A 160 13.61 28.57 0.89
C TYR A 160 13.68 27.91 -0.48
N SER A 161 13.29 26.64 -0.56
CA SER A 161 13.22 25.88 -1.79
C SER A 161 11.76 25.52 -2.16
N ARG A 162 11.53 24.95 -3.32
CA ARG A 162 10.21 24.39 -3.68
C ARG A 162 9.77 23.28 -2.72
N ALA A 163 10.74 22.55 -2.17
CA ALA A 163 10.46 21.54 -1.16
C ALA A 163 9.98 22.18 0.15
N ALA A 164 10.57 23.34 0.54
CA ALA A 164 10.09 24.16 1.66
C ALA A 164 8.65 24.60 1.45
N GLU A 165 8.29 25.12 0.26
CA GLU A 165 6.90 25.44 -0.06
C GLU A 165 5.96 24.25 0.06
N GLY A 166 6.40 23.09 -0.43
CA GLY A 166 5.67 21.83 -0.32
C GLY A 166 5.45 21.40 1.15
N TYR A 167 6.45 21.60 1.99
CA TYR A 167 6.41 21.31 3.42
C TYR A 167 5.45 22.25 4.15
N ILE A 168 5.59 23.56 3.96
CA ILE A 168 4.70 24.60 4.54
C ILE A 168 3.24 24.33 4.13
N ARG A 169 3.00 24.05 2.85
CA ARG A 169 1.65 23.78 2.34
C ARG A 169 1.00 22.58 3.04
N ARG A 170 1.77 21.50 3.30
CA ARG A 170 1.25 20.33 4.01
C ARG A 170 0.98 20.62 5.48
N LEU A 171 1.86 21.32 6.17
CA LEU A 171 1.64 21.68 7.58
C LEU A 171 0.43 22.59 7.75
N LYS A 172 0.23 23.56 6.84
CA LYS A 172 -0.94 24.45 6.84
C LYS A 172 -2.25 23.72 6.47
N ALA A 173 -2.17 22.68 5.60
CA ALA A 173 -3.34 21.88 5.25
C ALA A 173 -3.81 20.94 6.38
N PHE A 174 -2.90 20.58 7.31
CA PHE A 174 -3.17 19.65 8.39
C PHE A 174 -2.75 20.24 9.77
N PRO A 175 -3.44 21.28 10.24
CA PRO A 175 -3.10 21.94 11.52
C PRO A 175 -3.19 20.99 12.71
N GLU A 176 -3.98 19.92 12.61
CA GLU A 176 -4.06 18.87 13.62
C GLU A 176 -2.76 18.06 13.82
N TRP A 177 -1.76 18.21 12.96
CA TRP A 177 -0.43 17.65 13.20
C TRP A 177 0.31 18.41 14.30
N GLY A 178 -0.10 19.66 14.57
CA GLY A 178 0.41 20.49 15.66
C GLY A 178 1.86 20.93 15.42
N TYR A 179 2.15 21.47 14.25
CA TYR A 179 3.39 22.16 13.92
C TYR A 179 3.09 23.65 13.73
N GLN A 180 3.95 24.47 14.32
CA GLN A 180 3.94 25.93 14.15
C GLN A 180 5.27 26.36 13.59
N ILE A 181 5.28 26.90 12.37
CA ILE A 181 6.48 27.45 11.76
C ILE A 181 6.61 28.89 12.24
N HIS A 182 7.76 29.20 12.89
CA HIS A 182 8.05 30.55 13.39
C HIS A 182 8.49 31.49 12.29
N GLY A 183 9.32 31.00 11.39
CA GLY A 183 9.84 31.77 10.26
C GLY A 183 10.79 30.97 9.40
N ILE A 184 11.31 31.61 8.39
CA ILE A 184 12.27 31.08 7.44
C ILE A 184 13.53 31.95 7.53
N LEU A 185 14.71 31.34 7.61
CA LEU A 185 16.01 31.98 7.40
C LEU A 185 16.46 31.67 5.98
N ASP A 186 16.71 32.71 5.19
CA ASP A 186 17.06 32.53 3.78
C ASP A 186 17.88 33.73 3.29
N ASP A 187 18.94 33.47 2.51
CA ASP A 187 19.83 34.51 2.02
C ASP A 187 19.32 35.20 0.74
N ASP A 188 18.55 34.47 -0.09
CA ASP A 188 18.08 34.94 -1.39
C ASP A 188 16.77 35.71 -1.33
N MET A 189 15.97 35.49 -0.27
CA MET A 189 14.67 36.12 -0.09
C MET A 189 14.77 37.33 0.83
N ALA A 190 14.14 38.45 0.45
CA ALA A 190 14.10 39.65 1.29
C ALA A 190 13.37 39.39 2.61
N VAL A 191 13.94 39.84 3.72
CA VAL A 191 13.31 39.80 5.05
C VAL A 191 11.96 40.51 5.01
N GLY A 192 10.95 39.90 5.63
CA GLY A 192 9.55 40.36 5.58
C GLY A 192 8.70 39.75 4.46
N THR A 193 9.34 39.06 3.50
CA THR A 193 8.60 38.29 2.45
C THR A 193 7.80 37.18 3.10
N ARG A 194 6.56 36.99 2.65
CA ARG A 194 5.66 35.98 3.24
C ARG A 194 5.18 34.95 2.22
N TYR A 195 5.34 33.69 2.58
CA TYR A 195 4.74 32.59 1.86
C TYR A 195 3.67 31.88 2.72
N LYS A 196 2.40 31.96 2.29
CA LYS A 196 1.25 31.40 3.04
C LYS A 196 1.22 31.77 4.54
N GLY A 197 1.62 33.00 4.86
CA GLY A 197 1.64 33.51 6.23
C GLY A 197 2.80 33.00 7.08
N VAL A 198 3.84 32.47 6.47
CA VAL A 198 5.17 32.25 7.08
C VAL A 198 6.09 33.32 6.52
N GLU A 199 6.79 34.02 7.38
CA GLU A 199 7.63 35.17 7.05
C GLU A 199 9.11 34.76 6.99
N VAL A 200 9.86 35.35 6.07
CA VAL A 200 11.33 35.33 6.09
C VAL A 200 11.78 36.31 7.16
N ILE A 201 12.42 35.80 8.20
CA ILE A 201 12.74 36.56 9.42
C ILE A 201 14.21 37.01 9.49
N GLY A 202 15.09 36.41 8.68
CA GLY A 202 16.52 36.74 8.69
C GLY A 202 17.29 35.95 7.65
N SER A 203 18.61 36.09 7.68
CA SER A 203 19.59 35.36 6.88
C SER A 203 19.93 33.99 7.50
N GLU A 204 20.41 33.07 6.70
CA GLU A 204 20.97 31.79 7.19
C GLU A 204 22.20 32.01 8.09
N LEU A 205 22.86 33.15 7.99
CA LEU A 205 23.97 33.53 8.85
C LEU A 205 23.55 33.82 10.29
N ASP A 206 22.27 34.23 10.46
CA ASP A 206 21.71 34.57 11.77
C ASP A 206 21.22 33.32 12.53
N LEU A 207 21.38 32.10 11.95
CA LEU A 207 20.87 30.85 12.51
C LEU A 207 21.31 30.60 13.96
N GLU A 208 22.58 30.85 14.29
CA GLU A 208 23.13 30.62 15.63
C GLU A 208 22.44 31.55 16.63
N GLU A 209 22.30 32.83 16.33
CA GLU A 209 21.63 33.81 17.14
C GLU A 209 20.14 33.50 17.37
N TYR A 210 19.44 33.05 16.30
CA TYR A 210 18.02 32.65 16.41
C TYR A 210 17.85 31.43 17.30
N ILE A 211 18.75 30.45 17.24
CA ILE A 211 18.73 29.26 18.08
C ILE A 211 18.96 29.60 19.56
N GLU A 212 19.90 30.52 19.84
CA GLU A 212 20.22 30.92 21.22
C GLU A 212 19.10 31.73 21.88
N ASN A 213 18.40 32.55 21.10
CA ASN A 213 17.37 33.45 21.61
C ASN A 213 15.95 32.86 21.65
N ASN A 214 15.72 31.65 21.10
CA ASN A 214 14.39 31.06 20.99
C ASN A 214 14.42 29.55 21.25
N ASP A 215 13.33 29.06 21.81
CA ASP A 215 13.10 27.62 22.04
C ASP A 215 12.44 26.98 20.81
N PHE A 216 13.21 26.30 19.99
CA PHE A 216 12.71 25.49 18.89
C PHE A 216 12.71 24.01 19.22
N ASP A 217 11.69 23.27 18.74
CA ASP A 217 11.63 21.82 18.88
C ASP A 217 12.26 21.09 17.70
N GLU A 218 12.30 21.77 16.57
CA GLU A 218 12.70 21.14 15.30
C GLU A 218 13.23 22.20 14.35
N ILE A 219 14.37 21.93 13.72
CA ILE A 219 14.91 22.73 12.63
C ILE A 219 14.72 21.94 11.33
N VAL A 220 14.20 22.60 10.30
CA VAL A 220 13.96 21.98 8.99
C VAL A 220 14.81 22.71 7.95
N ILE A 221 15.85 22.04 7.46
CA ILE A 221 16.72 22.54 6.40
C ILE A 221 16.12 22.17 5.05
N SER A 222 15.95 23.16 4.16
CA SER A 222 15.42 22.94 2.81
C SER A 222 16.05 23.90 1.82
N LEU A 223 17.30 23.64 1.51
CA LEU A 223 18.11 24.40 0.56
C LEU A 223 17.76 24.03 -0.89
N SER A 224 17.94 24.97 -1.82
CA SER A 224 18.00 24.65 -3.24
C SER A 224 19.27 23.84 -3.56
N ILE A 225 19.28 23.11 -4.67
CA ILE A 225 20.41 22.23 -5.02
C ILE A 225 21.71 23.04 -5.18
N ASP A 226 21.59 24.23 -5.70
CA ASP A 226 22.73 25.13 -5.94
C ASP A 226 23.37 25.64 -4.63
N GLU A 227 22.66 25.53 -3.49
CA GLU A 227 23.09 25.98 -2.18
C GLU A 227 23.64 24.87 -1.27
N TYR A 228 23.77 23.64 -1.77
CA TYR A 228 24.20 22.50 -0.96
C TYR A 228 25.61 22.66 -0.36
N GLU A 229 26.45 23.57 -0.88
CA GLU A 229 27.71 23.91 -0.28
C GLU A 229 27.57 24.50 1.15
N LYS A 230 26.41 25.16 1.42
CA LYS A 230 26.11 25.72 2.76
C LYS A 230 25.69 24.67 3.77
N LEU A 231 25.28 23.47 3.29
CA LEU A 231 24.61 22.44 4.11
C LEU A 231 25.50 21.98 5.29
N GLU A 232 26.78 21.75 5.04
CA GLU A 232 27.72 21.29 6.08
C GLU A 232 27.83 22.29 7.26
N ARG A 233 27.94 23.58 6.96
CA ARG A 233 27.96 24.64 7.98
C ARG A 233 26.64 24.68 8.77
N ILE A 234 25.49 24.67 8.09
CA ILE A 234 24.17 24.74 8.73
C ILE A 234 23.95 23.53 9.63
N VAL A 235 24.28 22.32 9.15
CA VAL A 235 24.16 21.08 9.93
C VAL A 235 25.08 21.15 11.16
N SER A 236 26.29 21.62 11.03
CA SER A 236 27.24 21.77 12.18
C SER A 236 26.65 22.68 13.27
N ILE A 237 26.03 23.82 12.91
CA ILE A 237 25.36 24.71 13.88
C ILE A 237 24.18 23.99 14.54
N CYS A 238 23.35 23.30 13.75
CA CYS A 238 22.21 22.57 14.28
C CYS A 238 22.62 21.44 15.24
N GLU A 239 23.69 20.70 14.91
CA GLU A 239 24.20 19.62 15.77
C GLU A 239 24.72 20.15 17.11
N LYS A 240 25.43 21.28 17.12
CA LYS A 240 25.89 21.94 18.35
C LYS A 240 24.73 22.36 19.25
N SER A 241 23.60 22.73 18.68
CA SER A 241 22.40 23.12 19.45
C SER A 241 21.69 21.95 20.11
N GLY A 242 21.86 20.72 19.60
CA GLY A 242 21.13 19.53 20.04
C GLY A 242 19.66 19.52 19.66
N ILE A 243 19.17 20.49 18.88
CA ILE A 243 17.80 20.54 18.40
C ILE A 243 17.58 19.49 17.29
N HIS A 244 16.44 18.81 17.33
CA HIS A 244 16.12 17.81 16.32
C HIS A 244 16.06 18.41 14.91
N THR A 245 17.02 18.07 14.07
CA THR A 245 17.17 18.63 12.73
C THR A 245 16.69 17.64 11.67
N LYS A 246 16.00 18.16 10.66
CA LYS A 246 15.55 17.41 9.48
C LYS A 246 16.02 18.10 8.21
N PHE A 247 16.42 17.31 7.25
CA PHE A 247 16.70 17.80 5.91
C PHE A 247 15.58 17.39 4.94
N VAL A 248 15.03 18.36 4.21
CA VAL A 248 14.02 18.17 3.17
C VAL A 248 14.63 18.54 1.83
N PRO A 249 15.17 17.58 1.10
CA PRO A 249 15.90 17.84 -0.14
C PRO A 249 14.97 18.30 -1.27
N ASP A 250 15.41 19.27 -2.07
CA ASP A 250 14.67 19.78 -3.21
C ASP A 250 14.99 19.02 -4.50
N TYR A 251 14.47 17.81 -4.62
CA TYR A 251 14.54 17.02 -5.85
C TYR A 251 13.19 16.86 -6.57
N GLY A 252 12.17 17.61 -6.13
CA GLY A 252 10.79 17.42 -6.60
C GLY A 252 10.57 17.57 -8.10
N ASN A 253 11.40 18.34 -8.80
CA ASN A 253 11.34 18.46 -10.26
C ASN A 253 12.10 17.35 -10.99
N MET A 254 13.11 16.75 -10.36
CA MET A 254 13.93 15.69 -10.93
C MET A 254 13.29 14.32 -10.73
N VAL A 255 12.57 14.16 -9.62
CA VAL A 255 11.99 12.88 -9.20
C VAL A 255 10.48 13.01 -9.06
N SER A 256 9.75 12.66 -10.10
CA SER A 256 8.27 12.69 -10.13
C SER A 256 7.62 11.45 -9.50
N THR A 257 8.31 10.76 -8.61
CA THR A 257 7.89 9.51 -7.97
C THR A 257 8.08 9.61 -6.46
N VAL A 258 7.63 8.62 -5.71
CA VAL A 258 7.90 8.53 -4.26
C VAL A 258 9.27 7.88 -4.07
N PRO A 259 10.33 8.67 -3.79
CA PRO A 259 11.65 8.10 -3.54
C PRO A 259 11.67 7.41 -2.17
N TYR A 260 12.59 6.48 -2.00
CA TYR A 260 12.88 5.90 -0.69
C TYR A 260 14.39 5.92 -0.42
N ILE A 261 14.75 6.03 0.84
CA ILE A 261 16.14 6.04 1.28
C ILE A 261 16.54 4.62 1.67
N GLU A 262 17.62 4.16 1.12
CA GLU A 262 18.28 2.90 1.46
C GLU A 262 19.63 3.22 2.12
N ASP A 263 19.95 2.49 3.16
CA ASP A 263 21.27 2.61 3.81
C ASP A 263 22.21 1.55 3.22
N LEU A 264 23.24 2.02 2.52
CA LEU A 264 24.30 1.17 2.00
C LEU A 264 25.53 1.33 2.91
N TYR A 265 25.56 0.57 4.00
CA TYR A 265 26.65 0.58 5.00
C TYR A 265 27.00 1.99 5.51
N GLY A 266 25.97 2.76 5.88
CA GLY A 266 26.15 4.14 6.36
C GLY A 266 26.06 5.21 5.28
N LEU A 267 26.02 4.83 3.99
CA LEU A 267 25.78 5.75 2.89
C LEU A 267 24.29 5.82 2.58
N PRO A 268 23.61 6.96 2.78
CA PRO A 268 22.21 7.10 2.41
C PRO A 268 22.05 7.20 0.89
N VAL A 269 21.43 6.19 0.27
CA VAL A 269 21.15 6.16 -1.15
C VAL A 269 19.68 6.50 -1.38
N ILE A 270 19.41 7.56 -2.15
CA ILE A 270 18.04 7.94 -2.51
C ILE A 270 17.65 7.22 -3.80
N ASN A 271 16.85 6.20 -3.67
CA ASN A 271 16.27 5.52 -4.82
C ASN A 271 15.14 6.36 -5.43
N ILE A 272 15.25 6.69 -6.70
CA ILE A 272 14.32 7.57 -7.43
C ILE A 272 12.89 7.02 -7.45
N ARG A 273 12.75 5.69 -7.34
CA ARG A 273 11.44 5.01 -7.41
C ARG A 273 11.39 3.80 -6.49
N ASN A 274 10.31 3.72 -5.74
CA ASN A 274 9.98 2.51 -5.01
C ASN A 274 9.09 1.60 -5.88
N VAL A 275 9.58 0.40 -6.15
CA VAL A 275 8.80 -0.66 -6.82
C VAL A 275 8.67 -1.83 -5.84
N PRO A 276 7.56 -1.95 -5.09
CA PRO A 276 7.41 -3.02 -4.09
C PRO A 276 7.63 -4.44 -4.63
N LEU A 277 7.40 -4.64 -5.93
CA LEU A 277 7.62 -5.93 -6.62
C LEU A 277 9.09 -6.22 -6.99
N THR A 278 10.05 -5.41 -6.53
CA THR A 278 11.49 -5.76 -6.55
C THR A 278 11.90 -6.51 -5.28
N ASN A 279 11.16 -6.36 -4.19
CA ASN A 279 11.40 -7.07 -2.94
C ASN A 279 11.10 -8.57 -3.13
N THR A 280 12.04 -9.44 -2.73
CA THR A 280 11.95 -10.90 -2.92
C THR A 280 10.70 -11.51 -2.27
N PHE A 281 10.34 -11.09 -1.07
CA PHE A 281 9.16 -11.57 -0.37
C PHE A 281 7.86 -11.25 -1.14
N ASN A 282 7.75 -10.03 -1.64
CA ASN A 282 6.62 -9.59 -2.46
C ASN A 282 6.55 -10.35 -3.79
N ILE A 283 7.71 -10.62 -4.42
CA ILE A 283 7.79 -11.42 -5.65
C ILE A 283 7.25 -12.82 -5.41
N VAL A 284 7.63 -13.47 -4.29
CA VAL A 284 7.21 -14.83 -3.94
C VAL A 284 5.70 -14.87 -3.67
N ILE A 285 5.19 -13.97 -2.83
CA ILE A 285 3.75 -13.88 -2.54
C ILE A 285 2.94 -13.63 -3.82
N LYS A 286 3.37 -12.66 -4.62
CA LYS A 286 2.73 -12.36 -5.91
C LYS A 286 2.71 -13.57 -6.82
N ARG A 287 3.83 -14.30 -6.91
CA ARG A 287 3.94 -15.50 -7.75
C ARG A 287 3.05 -16.64 -7.24
N ALA A 288 3.00 -16.86 -5.93
CA ALA A 288 2.11 -17.85 -5.32
C ALA A 288 0.64 -17.54 -5.63
N MET A 289 0.22 -16.27 -5.47
CA MET A 289 -1.14 -15.83 -5.82
C MET A 289 -1.45 -16.05 -7.32
N ASP A 290 -0.51 -15.71 -8.21
CA ASP A 290 -0.67 -15.89 -9.65
C ASP A 290 -0.85 -17.38 -10.01
N ILE A 291 -0.05 -18.27 -9.42
CA ILE A 291 -0.14 -19.72 -9.67
C ILE A 291 -1.47 -20.27 -9.14
N VAL A 292 -1.76 -20.04 -7.84
CA VAL A 292 -2.98 -20.55 -7.21
C VAL A 292 -4.23 -20.02 -7.93
N GLY A 293 -4.28 -18.71 -8.16
CA GLY A 293 -5.41 -18.07 -8.85
C GLY A 293 -5.59 -18.58 -10.29
N SER A 294 -4.50 -18.80 -11.02
CA SER A 294 -4.58 -19.35 -12.39
C SER A 294 -5.03 -20.81 -12.42
N ILE A 295 -4.58 -21.64 -11.48
CA ILE A 295 -5.05 -23.04 -11.36
C ILE A 295 -6.54 -23.06 -11.03
N CYS A 296 -6.98 -22.28 -10.05
CA CYS A 296 -8.40 -22.18 -9.70
C CYS A 296 -9.23 -21.70 -10.89
N ALA A 297 -8.77 -20.67 -11.60
CA ALA A 297 -9.46 -20.16 -12.77
C ALA A 297 -9.50 -21.20 -13.90
N LEU A 298 -8.44 -21.95 -14.17
CA LEU A 298 -8.42 -23.03 -15.17
C LEU A 298 -9.39 -24.15 -14.82
N ILE A 299 -9.51 -24.52 -13.54
CA ILE A 299 -10.49 -25.54 -13.09
C ILE A 299 -11.92 -25.04 -13.30
N ILE A 300 -12.21 -23.79 -12.88
CA ILE A 300 -13.55 -23.19 -13.00
C ILE A 300 -13.96 -23.04 -14.47
N PHE A 301 -13.04 -22.55 -15.31
CA PHE A 301 -13.31 -22.26 -16.71
C PHE A 301 -12.96 -23.42 -17.68
N ALA A 302 -12.59 -24.61 -17.19
CA ALA A 302 -12.23 -25.75 -18.04
C ALA A 302 -13.33 -26.11 -19.05
N ILE A 303 -14.56 -26.28 -18.56
CA ILE A 303 -15.70 -26.62 -19.39
C ILE A 303 -16.04 -25.49 -20.39
N PRO A 304 -16.20 -24.20 -19.96
CA PRO A 304 -16.36 -23.09 -20.89
C PRO A 304 -15.25 -23.00 -21.96
N MET A 305 -13.99 -23.21 -21.57
CA MET A 305 -12.87 -23.19 -22.52
C MET A 305 -12.97 -24.32 -23.56
N LEU A 306 -13.35 -25.52 -23.15
CA LEU A 306 -13.55 -26.65 -24.04
C LEU A 306 -14.70 -26.37 -25.04
N VAL A 307 -15.82 -25.86 -24.57
CA VAL A 307 -16.97 -25.50 -25.42
C VAL A 307 -16.59 -24.44 -26.44
N VAL A 308 -15.86 -23.38 -26.00
CA VAL A 308 -15.35 -22.32 -26.89
C VAL A 308 -14.39 -22.91 -27.93
N ALA A 309 -13.47 -23.81 -27.53
CA ALA A 309 -12.51 -24.44 -28.44
C ALA A 309 -13.22 -25.26 -29.53
N ILE A 310 -14.24 -26.04 -29.19
CA ILE A 310 -15.07 -26.82 -30.14
C ILE A 310 -15.82 -25.86 -31.08
N ALA A 311 -16.48 -24.84 -30.54
CA ALA A 311 -17.23 -23.85 -31.31
C ALA A 311 -16.34 -23.12 -32.35
N ILE A 312 -15.11 -22.75 -31.97
CA ILE A 312 -14.14 -22.13 -32.90
C ILE A 312 -13.74 -23.12 -33.99
N LYS A 313 -13.48 -24.40 -33.63
CA LYS A 313 -13.06 -25.43 -34.59
C LYS A 313 -14.14 -25.77 -35.60
N CYS A 314 -15.40 -25.80 -35.16
CA CYS A 314 -16.55 -26.03 -36.03
C CYS A 314 -16.93 -24.81 -36.87
N GLY A 315 -16.68 -23.58 -36.36
CA GLY A 315 -17.10 -22.33 -37.00
C GLY A 315 -16.18 -21.81 -38.08
N SER A 316 -14.90 -22.20 -38.11
CA SER A 316 -13.91 -21.69 -39.09
C SER A 316 -12.66 -22.57 -39.18
N LYS A 317 -12.04 -22.64 -40.36
CA LYS A 317 -10.79 -23.39 -40.62
C LYS A 317 -9.61 -22.69 -39.91
N GLY A 318 -8.68 -23.49 -39.31
CA GLY A 318 -7.44 -22.98 -38.70
C GLY A 318 -7.25 -23.39 -37.21
N PRO A 319 -6.20 -22.89 -36.55
CA PRO A 319 -5.89 -23.22 -35.15
C PRO A 319 -6.90 -22.59 -34.18
N VAL A 320 -7.18 -23.26 -33.07
CA VAL A 320 -8.09 -22.76 -32.02
C VAL A 320 -7.44 -21.60 -31.23
N ILE A 321 -6.12 -21.71 -30.98
CA ILE A 321 -5.34 -20.72 -30.24
C ILE A 321 -4.59 -19.81 -31.23
N TYR A 322 -4.77 -18.53 -31.05
CA TYR A 322 -4.04 -17.47 -31.71
C TYR A 322 -2.89 -17.01 -30.82
N LYS A 323 -1.70 -16.84 -31.39
CA LYS A 323 -0.49 -16.38 -30.71
C LYS A 323 -0.14 -14.98 -31.18
N GLN A 324 0.00 -14.05 -30.26
CA GLN A 324 0.35 -12.67 -30.58
C GLN A 324 1.60 -12.25 -29.83
N LEU A 325 2.60 -11.75 -30.57
CA LEU A 325 3.84 -11.26 -29.96
C LEU A 325 3.57 -10.00 -29.12
N ARG A 326 4.04 -10.02 -27.88
CA ARG A 326 3.89 -8.94 -26.90
C ARG A 326 5.19 -8.73 -26.14
N VAL A 327 5.36 -7.51 -25.59
CA VAL A 327 6.50 -7.16 -24.75
C VAL A 327 6.12 -7.34 -23.28
N GLY A 328 6.95 -8.09 -22.56
CA GLY A 328 6.78 -8.43 -21.17
C GLY A 328 7.80 -7.75 -20.25
N LYS A 329 8.07 -8.41 -19.11
CA LYS A 329 9.03 -7.92 -18.11
C LYS A 329 10.43 -7.77 -18.70
N HIS A 330 11.11 -6.66 -18.36
CA HIS A 330 12.45 -6.30 -18.85
C HIS A 330 12.55 -6.21 -20.37
N GLY A 331 11.45 -5.87 -21.05
CA GLY A 331 11.44 -5.76 -22.51
C GLY A 331 11.48 -7.09 -23.27
N LYS A 332 11.42 -8.24 -22.58
CA LYS A 332 11.45 -9.56 -23.22
C LYS A 332 10.16 -9.84 -23.95
N GLU A 333 10.24 -10.23 -25.20
CA GLU A 333 9.10 -10.60 -26.00
C GLU A 333 8.59 -12.00 -25.63
N PHE A 334 7.27 -12.19 -25.71
CA PHE A 334 6.61 -13.47 -25.49
C PHE A 334 5.35 -13.61 -26.35
N ASN A 335 4.95 -14.86 -26.63
CA ASN A 335 3.72 -15.15 -27.34
C ASN A 335 2.54 -15.18 -26.36
N MET A 336 1.67 -14.19 -26.43
CA MET A 336 0.42 -14.14 -25.67
C MET A 336 -0.62 -15.01 -26.35
N TYR A 337 -1.24 -15.91 -25.59
CA TYR A 337 -2.25 -16.86 -26.07
C TYR A 337 -3.65 -16.28 -25.95
N LYS A 338 -4.44 -16.43 -27.04
CA LYS A 338 -5.87 -16.09 -27.07
C LYS A 338 -6.65 -17.14 -27.84
N PHE A 339 -7.94 -17.25 -27.60
CA PHE A 339 -8.80 -17.95 -28.55
C PHE A 339 -8.93 -17.13 -29.84
N ARG A 340 -8.90 -17.83 -30.96
CA ARG A 340 -9.10 -17.20 -32.28
C ARG A 340 -10.53 -16.66 -32.39
N SER A 341 -10.65 -15.35 -32.58
CA SER A 341 -11.92 -14.64 -32.73
C SER A 341 -12.16 -14.08 -34.13
N MET A 342 -11.16 -14.21 -35.03
CA MET A 342 -11.20 -13.71 -36.40
C MET A 342 -10.85 -14.81 -37.40
N TYR A 343 -11.26 -14.65 -38.66
CA TYR A 343 -10.80 -15.49 -39.75
C TYR A 343 -9.28 -15.31 -39.96
N VAL A 344 -8.62 -16.36 -40.43
CA VAL A 344 -7.17 -16.31 -40.72
C VAL A 344 -7.01 -15.65 -42.08
N GLU A 345 -6.44 -14.46 -42.10
CA GLU A 345 -6.00 -13.75 -43.32
C GLU A 345 -4.48 -13.70 -43.41
N ASP A 346 -3.95 -13.24 -44.59
CA ASP A 346 -2.52 -13.13 -44.81
C ASP A 346 -1.83 -12.25 -43.74
N LYS A 347 -0.70 -12.75 -43.22
CA LYS A 347 0.05 -12.15 -42.11
C LYS A 347 0.51 -10.70 -42.32
N GLU A 348 0.57 -10.23 -43.55
CA GLU A 348 1.01 -8.85 -43.86
C GLU A 348 -0.07 -7.80 -43.56
N LYS A 349 -1.35 -8.11 -43.79
CA LYS A 349 -2.47 -7.21 -43.46
C LYS A 349 -2.74 -7.12 -41.95
N GLU A 350 -2.35 -8.13 -41.19
CA GLU A 350 -2.57 -8.20 -39.75
C GLU A 350 -1.62 -7.28 -38.93
N LYS A 351 -0.50 -6.89 -39.50
CA LYS A 351 0.56 -6.11 -38.82
C LYS A 351 0.24 -4.63 -38.67
N SER A 352 -0.58 -4.02 -39.52
CA SER A 352 -0.65 -2.56 -39.65
C SER A 352 -1.86 -1.88 -39.00
N GLU A 353 -2.95 -2.58 -38.69
CA GLU A 353 -4.18 -1.92 -38.25
C GLU A 353 -4.68 -2.31 -36.86
N TRP A 354 -5.21 -1.31 -36.15
CA TRP A 354 -6.00 -1.53 -34.94
C TRP A 354 -7.37 -2.10 -35.33
N THR A 355 -7.90 -3.02 -34.53
CA THR A 355 -9.23 -3.56 -34.74
C THR A 355 -10.27 -2.50 -34.42
N HIS A 356 -11.11 -2.14 -35.38
CA HIS A 356 -12.18 -1.17 -35.22
C HIS A 356 -13.52 -1.84 -34.86
N ARG A 357 -14.46 -1.03 -34.39
CA ARG A 357 -15.81 -1.49 -34.06
C ARG A 357 -16.52 -1.89 -35.35
N GLY A 358 -16.97 -3.16 -35.45
CA GLY A 358 -17.63 -3.68 -36.65
C GLY A 358 -16.71 -4.33 -37.69
N ASP A 359 -15.47 -4.66 -37.33
CA ASP A 359 -14.50 -5.32 -38.21
C ASP A 359 -15.08 -6.62 -38.80
N SER A 360 -15.14 -6.72 -40.14
CA SER A 360 -15.73 -7.82 -40.88
C SER A 360 -15.01 -9.16 -40.69
N ARG A 361 -13.77 -9.12 -40.25
CA ARG A 361 -12.94 -10.31 -39.97
C ARG A 361 -13.40 -11.09 -38.74
N VAL A 362 -14.25 -10.51 -37.89
CA VAL A 362 -14.70 -11.15 -36.64
C VAL A 362 -15.76 -12.22 -36.94
N THR A 363 -15.48 -13.47 -36.54
CA THR A 363 -16.42 -14.58 -36.66
C THR A 363 -17.66 -14.41 -35.75
N LYS A 364 -18.76 -15.11 -36.03
CA LYS A 364 -19.96 -15.09 -35.14
C LYS A 364 -19.61 -15.54 -33.73
N VAL A 365 -18.85 -16.61 -33.56
CA VAL A 365 -18.33 -17.11 -32.29
C VAL A 365 -17.36 -16.08 -31.69
N GLY A 366 -16.46 -15.52 -32.53
CA GLY A 366 -15.52 -14.50 -32.13
C GLY A 366 -16.15 -13.27 -31.50
N ARG A 367 -17.30 -12.80 -32.03
CA ARG A 367 -18.05 -11.66 -31.48
C ARG A 367 -18.55 -11.95 -30.07
N PHE A 368 -19.05 -13.16 -29.81
CA PHE A 368 -19.51 -13.57 -28.49
C PHE A 368 -18.36 -13.66 -27.48
N ILE A 369 -17.26 -14.37 -27.83
CA ILE A 369 -16.13 -14.56 -26.90
C ILE A 369 -15.39 -13.27 -26.60
N ARG A 370 -15.33 -12.31 -27.54
CA ARG A 370 -14.76 -10.96 -27.30
C ARG A 370 -15.65 -10.11 -26.38
N LYS A 371 -16.99 -10.16 -26.58
CA LYS A 371 -17.93 -9.43 -25.72
C LYS A 371 -17.88 -9.93 -24.27
N THR A 372 -17.64 -11.22 -24.07
CA THR A 372 -17.54 -11.86 -22.74
C THR A 372 -16.12 -11.96 -22.22
N SER A 373 -15.11 -11.48 -22.97
CA SER A 373 -13.67 -11.61 -22.67
C SER A 373 -13.19 -13.07 -22.50
N LEU A 374 -13.96 -14.06 -22.92
CA LEU A 374 -13.57 -15.47 -22.91
C LEU A 374 -12.40 -15.76 -23.86
N ASP A 375 -12.20 -14.91 -24.86
CA ASP A 375 -11.05 -15.00 -25.77
C ASP A 375 -9.70 -14.83 -25.07
N GLU A 376 -9.67 -14.19 -23.90
CA GLU A 376 -8.46 -13.95 -23.13
C GLU A 376 -8.12 -15.08 -22.13
N LEU A 377 -9.00 -16.07 -21.91
CA LEU A 377 -8.77 -17.17 -20.96
C LEU A 377 -7.50 -17.99 -21.21
N PRO A 378 -7.06 -18.26 -22.46
CA PRO A 378 -5.79 -18.98 -22.70
C PRO A 378 -4.55 -18.26 -22.15
N GLN A 379 -4.61 -16.96 -21.81
CA GLN A 379 -3.53 -16.25 -21.15
C GLN A 379 -3.21 -16.81 -19.75
N LEU A 380 -4.13 -17.56 -19.12
CA LEU A 380 -3.86 -18.27 -17.87
C LEU A 380 -2.65 -19.22 -17.99
N PHE A 381 -2.44 -19.81 -19.16
CA PHE A 381 -1.23 -20.60 -19.42
C PHE A 381 0.04 -19.73 -19.47
N ASN A 382 -0.04 -18.49 -20.00
CA ASN A 382 1.10 -17.55 -19.93
C ASN A 382 1.39 -17.13 -18.46
N VAL A 383 0.36 -17.03 -17.63
CA VAL A 383 0.54 -16.73 -16.21
C VAL A 383 1.23 -17.90 -15.50
N LEU A 384 0.80 -19.13 -15.73
CA LEU A 384 1.46 -20.33 -15.17
C LEU A 384 2.91 -20.48 -15.66
N ALA A 385 3.17 -20.17 -16.92
CA ALA A 385 4.53 -20.15 -17.48
C ALA A 385 5.42 -19.01 -16.93
N GLY A 386 4.83 -18.04 -16.18
CA GLY A 386 5.56 -16.91 -15.59
C GLY A 386 5.85 -15.75 -16.54
N GLN A 387 5.32 -15.79 -17.75
CA GLN A 387 5.42 -14.71 -18.74
C GLN A 387 4.50 -13.55 -18.44
N MET A 388 3.34 -13.85 -17.79
CA MET A 388 2.33 -12.91 -17.35
C MET A 388 2.01 -13.08 -15.87
N SER A 389 1.17 -12.21 -15.36
CA SER A 389 0.53 -12.22 -14.05
C SER A 389 -0.98 -12.10 -14.22
N LEU A 390 -1.77 -12.49 -13.22
CA LEU A 390 -3.20 -12.22 -13.20
C LEU A 390 -3.47 -10.72 -13.21
N VAL A 391 -2.73 -9.96 -12.39
CA VAL A 391 -2.87 -8.50 -12.26
C VAL A 391 -1.54 -7.82 -12.60
N GLY A 392 -1.59 -6.83 -13.49
CA GLY A 392 -0.43 -6.06 -13.91
C GLY A 392 -0.75 -5.09 -15.05
N PRO A 393 0.24 -4.30 -15.51
CA PRO A 393 0.10 -3.48 -16.72
C PRO A 393 -0.22 -4.32 -17.95
N ARG A 394 -1.08 -3.81 -18.83
CA ARG A 394 -1.43 -4.54 -20.05
C ARG A 394 -0.23 -4.62 -21.02
N PRO A 395 0.11 -5.82 -21.58
CA PRO A 395 1.20 -5.95 -22.52
C PRO A 395 0.85 -5.34 -23.89
N GLU A 396 1.79 -4.64 -24.50
CA GLU A 396 1.64 -4.01 -25.80
C GLU A 396 2.45 -4.74 -26.88
N ARG A 397 2.12 -4.50 -28.16
CA ARG A 397 2.88 -5.03 -29.32
C ARG A 397 4.24 -4.31 -29.41
N PRO A 398 5.32 -4.96 -29.91
CA PRO A 398 6.64 -4.35 -30.00
C PRO A 398 6.63 -2.98 -30.72
N GLN A 399 5.96 -2.89 -31.86
CA GLN A 399 5.84 -1.66 -32.65
C GLN A 399 5.24 -0.47 -31.89
N PHE A 400 4.30 -0.72 -30.95
CA PHE A 400 3.72 0.32 -30.13
C PHE A 400 4.60 0.67 -28.93
N VAL A 401 5.37 -0.30 -28.43
CA VAL A 401 6.34 -0.05 -27.36
C VAL A 401 7.42 0.92 -27.82
N GLU A 402 7.96 0.73 -29.04
CA GLU A 402 8.95 1.64 -29.62
C GLU A 402 8.37 3.05 -29.78
N LYS A 403 7.18 3.17 -30.38
CA LYS A 403 6.51 4.45 -30.55
C LYS A 403 6.26 5.15 -29.21
N PHE A 404 5.66 4.47 -28.24
CA PHE A 404 5.31 5.08 -26.95
C PHE A 404 6.52 5.34 -26.05
N ARG A 405 7.62 4.64 -26.25
CA ARG A 405 8.88 4.90 -25.56
C ARG A 405 9.38 6.33 -25.82
N GLU A 406 9.24 6.80 -27.05
CA GLU A 406 9.67 8.15 -27.46
C GLU A 406 8.63 9.22 -27.09
N GLU A 407 7.33 8.90 -27.21
CA GLU A 407 6.24 9.87 -27.04
C GLU A 407 5.83 10.08 -25.58
N VAL A 408 5.97 9.06 -24.71
CA VAL A 408 5.43 9.09 -23.34
C VAL A 408 6.55 8.95 -22.33
N PRO A 409 6.83 10.01 -21.55
CA PRO A 409 7.81 9.93 -20.47
C PRO A 409 7.49 8.78 -19.50
N ARG A 410 8.52 8.08 -19.03
CA ARG A 410 8.42 6.96 -18.08
C ARG A 410 7.68 5.72 -18.59
N TYR A 411 7.34 5.65 -19.90
CA TYR A 411 6.64 4.49 -20.47
C TYR A 411 7.33 3.16 -20.16
N MET A 412 8.66 3.09 -20.23
CA MET A 412 9.43 1.86 -20.04
C MET A 412 9.37 1.29 -18.63
N VAL A 413 8.96 2.09 -17.65
CA VAL A 413 8.82 1.66 -16.25
C VAL A 413 7.79 0.53 -16.09
N LYS A 414 6.75 0.51 -16.92
CA LYS A 414 5.74 -0.57 -16.89
C LYS A 414 6.34 -1.97 -17.13
N HIS A 415 7.50 -2.05 -17.78
CA HIS A 415 8.20 -3.31 -18.04
C HIS A 415 9.09 -3.79 -16.87
N GLN A 416 9.12 -3.08 -15.74
CA GLN A 416 9.80 -3.55 -14.52
C GLN A 416 9.03 -4.69 -13.83
N VAL A 417 7.74 -4.82 -14.10
CA VAL A 417 6.87 -5.88 -13.56
C VAL A 417 6.33 -6.78 -14.67
N ARG A 418 5.80 -7.96 -14.32
CA ARG A 418 5.12 -8.82 -15.29
C ARG A 418 3.84 -8.16 -15.78
N PRO A 419 3.54 -8.24 -17.09
CA PRO A 419 2.28 -7.77 -17.63
C PRO A 419 1.11 -8.61 -17.08
N GLY A 420 -0.07 -7.98 -16.91
CA GLY A 420 -1.26 -8.61 -16.36
C GLY A 420 -2.32 -8.97 -17.41
N MET A 421 -3.17 -9.94 -17.06
CA MET A 421 -4.43 -10.18 -17.77
C MET A 421 -5.42 -9.05 -17.49
N THR A 422 -5.51 -8.61 -16.23
CA THR A 422 -6.21 -7.39 -15.81
C THR A 422 -5.25 -6.42 -15.11
N GLY A 423 -5.68 -5.18 -14.87
CA GLY A 423 -4.84 -4.19 -14.25
C GLY A 423 -5.59 -2.93 -13.80
N TRP A 424 -4.92 -2.10 -13.01
CA TRP A 424 -5.50 -0.89 -12.45
C TRP A 424 -6.01 0.08 -13.53
N ALA A 425 -5.25 0.25 -14.62
CA ALA A 425 -5.70 1.05 -15.75
C ALA A 425 -6.99 0.49 -16.39
N GLN A 426 -7.05 -0.83 -16.56
CA GLN A 426 -8.20 -1.50 -17.22
C GLN A 426 -9.49 -1.35 -16.41
N ILE A 427 -9.46 -1.56 -15.08
CA ILE A 427 -10.65 -1.42 -14.22
C ILE A 427 -11.12 0.04 -14.07
N ASN A 428 -10.22 1.02 -14.36
CA ASN A 428 -10.56 2.44 -14.38
C ASN A 428 -10.93 2.94 -15.79
N GLY A 429 -11.17 2.03 -16.76
CA GLY A 429 -11.71 2.38 -18.07
C GLY A 429 -10.65 2.72 -19.13
N TYR A 430 -9.36 2.65 -18.81
CA TYR A 430 -8.27 2.92 -19.78
C TYR A 430 -7.85 1.65 -20.52
N ARG A 431 -8.80 1.09 -21.30
CA ARG A 431 -8.60 -0.07 -22.19
C ARG A 431 -8.96 0.31 -23.63
N GLY A 432 -8.23 -0.22 -24.63
CA GLY A 432 -8.49 0.05 -26.05
C GLY A 432 -8.03 1.44 -26.49
N ASP A 433 -8.84 2.13 -27.29
CA ASP A 433 -8.54 3.46 -27.82
C ASP A 433 -8.83 4.56 -26.78
N THR A 434 -7.94 4.69 -25.83
CA THR A 434 -8.01 5.66 -24.74
C THR A 434 -6.66 6.37 -24.58
N SER A 435 -6.63 7.51 -23.86
CA SER A 435 -5.41 8.27 -23.62
C SER A 435 -4.27 7.40 -23.07
N ILE A 436 -3.22 7.23 -23.86
CA ILE A 436 -2.02 6.45 -23.49
C ILE A 436 -1.37 7.05 -22.23
N LYS A 437 -1.27 8.38 -22.14
CA LYS A 437 -0.70 9.07 -20.97
C LYS A 437 -1.43 8.68 -19.69
N ARG A 438 -2.76 8.78 -19.66
CA ARG A 438 -3.56 8.40 -18.48
C ARG A 438 -3.46 6.90 -18.17
N ARG A 439 -3.37 6.05 -19.19
CA ARG A 439 -3.14 4.62 -19.00
C ARG A 439 -1.82 4.36 -18.29
N ILE A 440 -0.74 5.01 -18.74
CA ILE A 440 0.57 4.89 -18.12
C ILE A 440 0.57 5.42 -16.70
N ASP A 441 -0.08 6.55 -16.41
CA ASP A 441 -0.19 7.06 -15.04
C ASP A 441 -0.85 6.05 -14.09
N HIS A 442 -1.88 5.32 -14.56
CA HIS A 442 -2.52 4.25 -13.77
C HIS A 442 -1.64 3.00 -13.64
N ASP A 443 -0.92 2.63 -14.70
CA ASP A 443 0.04 1.52 -14.65
C ASP A 443 1.18 1.82 -13.67
N LEU A 444 1.69 3.06 -13.67
CA LEU A 444 2.72 3.52 -12.72
C LEU A 444 2.20 3.54 -11.29
N TYR A 445 0.97 4.04 -11.08
CA TYR A 445 0.35 3.99 -9.76
C TYR A 445 0.30 2.56 -9.20
N TYR A 446 -0.10 1.58 -10.03
CA TYR A 446 -0.11 0.18 -9.62
C TYR A 446 1.28 -0.33 -9.24
N ILE A 447 2.30 -0.01 -10.04
CA ILE A 447 3.68 -0.46 -9.83
C ILE A 447 4.27 0.11 -8.55
N GLU A 448 4.02 1.39 -8.28
CA GLU A 448 4.58 2.12 -7.14
C GLU A 448 3.83 1.84 -5.81
N ASN A 449 2.55 1.48 -5.91
CA ASN A 449 1.69 1.25 -4.74
C ASN A 449 1.23 -0.21 -4.60
N TRP A 450 1.93 -1.14 -5.21
CA TRP A 450 1.54 -2.53 -5.17
C TRP A 450 1.45 -3.07 -3.73
N THR A 451 0.36 -3.73 -3.44
CA THR A 451 0.13 -4.56 -2.26
C THR A 451 -0.70 -5.77 -2.68
N LEU A 452 -0.63 -6.86 -1.92
CA LEU A 452 -1.50 -8.02 -2.14
C LEU A 452 -2.99 -7.64 -2.10
N GLY A 453 -3.36 -6.73 -1.19
CA GLY A 453 -4.73 -6.21 -1.10
C GLY A 453 -5.17 -5.43 -2.34
N LEU A 454 -4.26 -4.72 -3.01
CA LEU A 454 -4.55 -4.03 -4.26
C LEU A 454 -4.83 -5.04 -5.39
N ASP A 455 -4.06 -6.11 -5.48
CA ASP A 455 -4.31 -7.18 -6.45
C ASP A 455 -5.68 -7.85 -6.25
N ILE A 456 -6.01 -8.21 -5.00
CA ILE A 456 -7.31 -8.79 -4.66
C ILE A 456 -8.44 -7.82 -5.04
N LYS A 457 -8.29 -6.53 -4.74
CA LYS A 457 -9.25 -5.49 -5.11
C LYS A 457 -9.44 -5.40 -6.63
N ILE A 458 -8.35 -5.44 -7.41
CA ILE A 458 -8.40 -5.38 -8.87
C ILE A 458 -9.11 -6.62 -9.42
N LEU A 459 -8.79 -7.82 -8.93
CA LEU A 459 -9.46 -9.06 -9.35
C LEU A 459 -10.96 -9.01 -9.07
N PHE A 460 -11.34 -8.60 -7.85
CA PHE A 460 -12.74 -8.44 -7.48
C PHE A 460 -13.45 -7.43 -8.39
N MET A 461 -12.87 -6.25 -8.60
CA MET A 461 -13.44 -5.24 -9.48
C MET A 461 -13.49 -5.68 -10.94
N THR A 462 -12.59 -6.54 -11.40
CA THR A 462 -12.61 -7.10 -12.77
C THR A 462 -13.84 -7.95 -12.99
N ILE A 463 -14.24 -8.78 -12.01
CA ILE A 463 -15.45 -9.61 -12.09
C ILE A 463 -16.69 -8.72 -12.24
N PHE A 464 -16.83 -7.67 -11.42
CA PHE A 464 -18.01 -6.79 -11.44
C PHE A 464 -18.02 -5.81 -12.62
N LYS A 465 -16.90 -5.19 -12.93
CA LYS A 465 -16.80 -4.21 -14.03
C LYS A 465 -16.56 -4.86 -15.40
N GLY A 466 -16.03 -6.07 -15.45
CA GLY A 466 -15.86 -6.82 -16.70
C GLY A 466 -17.18 -7.09 -17.42
N PHE A 467 -18.27 -7.27 -16.67
CA PHE A 467 -19.63 -7.45 -17.21
C PHE A 467 -20.32 -6.12 -17.62
N ILE A 468 -19.83 -4.96 -17.18
CA ILE A 468 -20.49 -3.65 -17.35
C ILE A 468 -19.73 -2.73 -18.31
N ASN A 469 -18.57 -3.15 -18.83
CA ASN A 469 -17.70 -2.26 -19.62
C ASN A 469 -18.30 -1.95 -20.99
N LYS A 470 -18.79 -0.70 -21.17
CA LYS A 470 -19.24 -0.13 -22.46
C LYS A 470 -18.14 -0.07 -23.54
N ASN A 471 -16.87 -0.28 -23.19
CA ASN A 471 -15.69 -0.20 -24.07
C ASN A 471 -15.07 -1.57 -24.42
N ALA A 472 -15.74 -2.71 -24.14
CA ALA A 472 -15.39 -3.99 -24.69
C ALA A 472 -15.93 -4.06 -26.13
N TYR A 473 -15.03 -4.04 -27.12
CA TYR A 473 -15.36 -4.16 -28.54
C TYR A 473 -15.64 -5.59 -28.95
#